data_07ead2243ea2aa6979715b539176d48c
#
_entry.id   07ead2243ea2aa6979715b539176d48c
#
_cell.length_a   1.000
_cell.length_b   1.000
_cell.length_c   1.000
_cell.angle_alpha   90.00
_cell.angle_beta   90.00
_cell.angle_gamma   90.00
#
_symmetry.space_group_name_H-M   'P 1'
#
loop_
_entity.id
_entity.type
_entity.pdbx_description
1 polymer ?
#
loop_
_entity_poly.entity_id
_entity_poly.type
_entity_poly.pdbx_seq_one_letter_code
_entity_poly.pdbx_strand_id
1 'polypeptide(L)'
;MTIELKPGGLLIAIEGIDGAGKTTLARRLAATLDAAGARVVLSKEPTNGPWGTQLRQSAATGRLSAEEEAELLIRDRHEHVDTLIAPALARGDIVILDRYFPSMVAYQGAAGLPLDELLERNAFAPRPDVLLLLDLPPPTGLARIRARGDAPNHFETQDNLERCRTIFAALDLPGKHVVDASADADSVLRQAHGLIVAALADRLSGDAHTDTGKAALELLSAGRPA
;
A
#
# COMPACT_ATOMS: atom_id res chain seq x y z
N MET A 1 0.59 19.87 18.59
CA MET A 1 0.66 20.65 17.32
C MET A 1 0.15 19.73 16.24
N THR A 2 -0.78 20.14 15.39
CA THR A 2 -1.31 19.32 14.30
C THR A 2 -0.50 19.60 13.05
N ILE A 3 -0.07 18.55 12.37
CA ILE A 3 0.61 18.66 11.07
C ILE A 3 -0.45 18.85 10.00
N GLU A 4 -0.41 19.98 9.30
CA GLU A 4 -1.35 20.30 8.22
C GLU A 4 -0.63 20.17 6.88
N LEU A 5 -1.23 19.42 5.96
CA LEU A 5 -0.76 19.28 4.58
C LEU A 5 -1.52 20.24 3.66
N LYS A 6 -0.90 20.59 2.54
CA LYS A 6 -1.56 21.28 1.43
C LYS A 6 -2.76 20.45 0.93
N PRO A 7 -3.78 21.06 0.32
CA PRO A 7 -4.86 20.33 -0.34
C PRO A 7 -4.30 19.27 -1.29
N GLY A 8 -4.90 18.08 -1.28
CA GLY A 8 -4.40 16.91 -2.00
C GLY A 8 -3.71 15.88 -1.11
N GLY A 9 -3.42 16.21 0.15
CA GLY A 9 -2.89 15.25 1.13
C GLY A 9 -1.65 14.49 0.66
N LEU A 10 -1.47 13.27 1.15
CA LEU A 10 -0.43 12.33 0.68
C LEU A 10 -1.01 10.92 0.58
N LEU A 11 -0.91 10.30 -0.59
CA LEU A 11 -1.33 8.92 -0.81
C LEU A 11 -0.12 7.98 -0.81
N ILE A 12 -0.12 7.02 0.11
CA ILE A 12 0.92 6.01 0.28
C ILE A 12 0.31 4.64 0.01
N ALA A 13 0.87 3.87 -0.91
CA ALA A 13 0.51 2.48 -1.13
C ALA A 13 1.66 1.56 -0.71
N ILE A 14 1.34 0.49 0.01
CA ILE A 14 2.30 -0.52 0.45
C ILE A 14 1.99 -1.82 -0.30
N GLU A 15 2.95 -2.26 -1.09
CA GLU A 15 2.84 -3.36 -2.02
C GLU A 15 3.87 -4.45 -1.78
N GLY A 16 3.67 -5.59 -2.40
CA GLY A 16 4.56 -6.75 -2.32
C GLY A 16 3.79 -8.06 -2.22
N ILE A 17 4.48 -9.16 -2.33
CA ILE A 17 3.90 -10.50 -2.26
C ILE A 17 3.34 -10.82 -0.87
N ASP A 18 2.59 -11.93 -0.76
CA ASP A 18 2.11 -12.40 0.54
C ASP A 18 3.27 -12.80 1.44
N GLY A 19 3.13 -12.51 2.74
CA GLY A 19 4.21 -12.69 3.72
C GLY A 19 5.24 -11.55 3.78
N ALA A 20 5.19 -10.55 2.89
CA ALA A 20 6.15 -9.43 2.87
C ALA A 20 6.05 -8.48 4.08
N GLY A 21 4.94 -8.52 4.85
CA GLY A 21 4.81 -7.70 6.07
C GLY A 21 4.05 -6.40 5.87
N LYS A 22 3.34 -6.22 4.75
CA LYS A 22 2.58 -5.00 4.39
C LYS A 22 1.69 -4.49 5.51
N THR A 23 0.82 -5.34 6.05
CA THR A 23 -0.13 -4.96 7.11
C THR A 23 0.56 -4.50 8.39
N THR A 24 1.67 -5.14 8.75
CA THR A 24 2.47 -4.76 9.91
C THR A 24 3.10 -3.39 9.70
N LEU A 25 3.72 -3.17 8.54
CA LEU A 25 4.32 -1.89 8.19
C LEU A 25 3.26 -0.77 8.14
N ALA A 26 2.12 -1.01 7.47
CA ALA A 26 1.05 -0.04 7.35
C ALA A 26 0.54 0.46 8.71
N ARG A 27 0.28 -0.48 9.64
CA ARG A 27 -0.17 -0.15 11.00
C ARG A 27 0.89 0.63 11.79
N ARG A 28 2.15 0.22 11.70
CA ARG A 28 3.25 0.88 12.42
C ARG A 28 3.50 2.29 11.87
N LEU A 29 3.50 2.47 10.56
CA LEU A 29 3.62 3.79 9.93
C LEU A 29 2.46 4.70 10.33
N ALA A 30 1.22 4.20 10.27
CA ALA A 30 0.06 4.96 10.68
C ALA A 30 0.17 5.43 12.13
N ALA A 31 0.53 4.54 13.05
CA ALA A 31 0.71 4.88 14.46
C ALA A 31 1.85 5.90 14.68
N THR A 32 2.96 5.77 13.96
CA THR A 32 4.10 6.69 14.06
C THR A 32 3.73 8.10 13.58
N LEU A 33 3.04 8.21 12.44
CA LEU A 33 2.65 9.50 11.88
C LEU A 33 1.53 10.17 12.69
N ASP A 34 0.57 9.39 13.20
CA ASP A 34 -0.49 9.88 14.08
C ASP A 34 0.09 10.42 15.40
N ALA A 35 1.02 9.69 16.02
CA ALA A 35 1.73 10.14 17.22
C ALA A 35 2.55 11.43 16.99
N ALA A 36 3.00 11.67 15.75
CA ALA A 36 3.65 12.92 15.36
C ALA A 36 2.66 14.07 15.09
N GLY A 37 1.34 13.81 15.17
CA GLY A 37 0.29 14.80 15.00
C GLY A 37 -0.24 14.95 13.57
N ALA A 38 0.06 14.01 12.67
CA ALA A 38 -0.53 13.96 11.34
C ALA A 38 -1.94 13.33 11.40
N ARG A 39 -2.83 13.78 10.50
CA ARG A 39 -4.12 13.10 10.30
C ARG A 39 -3.91 11.94 9.34
N VAL A 40 -4.09 10.71 9.83
CA VAL A 40 -3.81 9.50 9.08
C VAL A 40 -5.09 8.69 8.87
N VAL A 41 -5.32 8.27 7.63
CA VAL A 41 -6.37 7.33 7.26
C VAL A 41 -5.68 6.04 6.80
N LEU A 42 -5.83 4.96 7.56
CA LEU A 42 -5.32 3.64 7.22
C LEU A 42 -6.44 2.79 6.63
N SER A 43 -6.23 2.28 5.42
CA SER A 43 -7.18 1.37 4.77
C SER A 43 -6.46 0.23 4.05
N LYS A 44 -7.21 -0.64 3.40
CA LYS A 44 -6.69 -1.79 2.65
C LYS A 44 -7.57 -2.16 1.48
N GLU A 45 -7.00 -2.85 0.51
CA GLU A 45 -7.73 -3.52 -0.57
C GLU A 45 -7.43 -5.04 -0.61
N PRO A 46 -8.40 -5.89 -0.91
CA PRO A 46 -9.84 -5.57 -1.05
C PRO A 46 -10.43 -5.03 0.26
N THR A 47 -11.37 -4.08 0.15
CA THR A 47 -12.02 -3.45 1.30
C THR A 47 -12.95 -4.43 2.05
N ASN A 48 -13.54 -3.99 3.15
CA ASN A 48 -14.59 -4.75 3.83
C ASN A 48 -16.00 -4.43 3.27
N GLY A 49 -16.08 -3.68 2.17
CA GLY A 49 -17.30 -3.40 1.45
C GLY A 49 -17.88 -4.64 0.75
N PRO A 50 -19.00 -4.48 0.03
CA PRO A 50 -19.72 -5.61 -0.58
C PRO A 50 -18.84 -6.37 -1.59
N TRP A 51 -18.10 -5.67 -2.45
CA TRP A 51 -17.27 -6.28 -3.49
C TRP A 51 -16.06 -7.02 -2.92
N GLY A 52 -15.34 -6.42 -1.96
CA GLY A 52 -14.23 -7.06 -1.28
C GLY A 52 -14.68 -8.25 -0.40
N THR A 53 -15.90 -8.20 0.12
CA THR A 53 -16.51 -9.32 0.84
C THR A 53 -16.85 -10.47 -0.11
N GLN A 54 -17.41 -10.19 -1.30
CA GLN A 54 -17.67 -11.18 -2.33
C GLN A 54 -16.40 -11.88 -2.80
N LEU A 55 -15.30 -11.12 -2.99
CA LEU A 55 -13.99 -11.69 -3.33
C LEU A 55 -13.50 -12.68 -2.27
N ARG A 56 -13.60 -12.34 -0.99
CA ARG A 56 -13.20 -13.25 0.09
C ARG A 56 -14.09 -14.50 0.18
N GLN A 57 -15.37 -14.35 -0.05
CA GLN A 57 -16.32 -15.49 -0.06
C GLN A 57 -16.05 -16.42 -1.23
N SER A 58 -15.77 -15.91 -2.42
CA SER A 58 -15.46 -16.73 -3.59
C SER A 58 -14.21 -17.59 -3.38
N ALA A 59 -13.22 -17.08 -2.66
CA ALA A 59 -12.03 -17.86 -2.31
C ALA A 59 -12.35 -19.10 -1.45
N ALA A 60 -13.44 -19.07 -0.69
CA ALA A 60 -13.86 -20.18 0.19
C ALA A 60 -14.86 -21.15 -0.50
N THR A 61 -15.68 -20.66 -1.44
CA THR A 61 -16.80 -21.43 -2.03
C THR A 61 -16.55 -21.92 -3.44
N GLY A 62 -15.56 -21.38 -4.12
CA GLY A 62 -15.21 -21.68 -5.50
C GLY A 62 -14.58 -20.44 -6.13
N ARG A 63 -13.41 -20.65 -6.72
CA ARG A 63 -12.62 -19.54 -7.27
C ARG A 63 -13.31 -18.96 -8.51
N LEU A 64 -13.39 -17.64 -8.56
CA LEU A 64 -13.72 -16.89 -9.76
C LEU A 64 -12.60 -16.99 -10.80
N SER A 65 -12.90 -16.74 -12.06
CA SER A 65 -11.88 -16.51 -13.08
C SER A 65 -11.07 -15.25 -12.75
N ALA A 66 -9.85 -15.14 -13.31
CA ALA A 66 -9.03 -13.96 -13.14
C ALA A 66 -9.73 -12.66 -13.58
N GLU A 67 -10.56 -12.76 -14.64
CA GLU A 67 -11.35 -11.63 -15.14
C GLU A 67 -12.48 -11.22 -14.18
N GLU A 68 -13.20 -12.17 -13.62
CA GLU A 68 -14.25 -11.90 -12.63
C GLU A 68 -13.65 -11.31 -11.34
N GLU A 69 -12.49 -11.81 -10.91
CA GLU A 69 -11.76 -11.23 -9.76
C GLU A 69 -11.32 -9.79 -10.07
N ALA A 70 -10.79 -9.53 -11.27
CA ALA A 70 -10.37 -8.20 -11.71
C ALA A 70 -11.56 -7.23 -11.71
N GLU A 71 -12.70 -7.63 -12.22
CA GLU A 71 -13.93 -6.83 -12.24
C GLU A 71 -14.38 -6.44 -10.81
N LEU A 72 -14.38 -7.40 -9.89
CA LEU A 72 -14.75 -7.12 -8.50
C LEU A 72 -13.74 -6.22 -7.80
N LEU A 73 -12.44 -6.38 -8.07
CA LEU A 73 -11.38 -5.51 -7.53
C LEU A 73 -11.53 -4.06 -8.03
N ILE A 74 -11.92 -3.88 -9.29
CA ILE A 74 -12.16 -2.56 -9.87
C ILE A 74 -13.38 -1.90 -9.23
N ARG A 75 -14.48 -2.63 -9.06
CA ARG A 75 -15.70 -2.12 -8.39
C ARG A 75 -15.43 -1.75 -6.94
N ASP A 76 -14.70 -2.60 -6.21
CA ASP A 76 -14.28 -2.34 -4.84
C ASP A 76 -13.44 -1.07 -4.76
N ARG A 77 -12.53 -0.86 -5.71
CA ARG A 77 -11.66 0.33 -5.77
C ARG A 77 -12.42 1.59 -6.15
N HIS A 78 -13.39 1.53 -7.08
CA HIS A 78 -14.25 2.69 -7.37
C HIS A 78 -14.95 3.18 -6.10
N GLU A 79 -15.62 2.29 -5.39
CA GLU A 79 -16.30 2.63 -4.14
C GLU A 79 -15.30 3.17 -3.09
N HIS A 80 -14.12 2.54 -2.97
CA HIS A 80 -13.08 2.94 -2.03
C HIS A 80 -12.52 4.33 -2.35
N VAL A 81 -12.27 4.62 -3.63
CA VAL A 81 -11.81 5.95 -4.07
C VAL A 81 -12.85 7.01 -3.76
N ASP A 82 -14.10 6.77 -4.13
CA ASP A 82 -15.17 7.75 -4.01
C ASP A 82 -15.57 8.03 -2.56
N THR A 83 -15.58 6.99 -1.72
CA THR A 83 -16.11 7.10 -0.36
C THR A 83 -15.04 7.39 0.70
N LEU A 84 -13.77 7.05 0.45
CA LEU A 84 -12.72 7.20 1.45
C LEU A 84 -11.49 7.94 0.91
N ILE A 85 -10.87 7.46 -0.18
CA ILE A 85 -9.55 7.97 -0.59
C ILE A 85 -9.62 9.43 -1.02
N ALA A 86 -10.46 9.75 -2.01
CA ALA A 86 -10.56 11.10 -2.55
C ALA A 86 -11.04 12.12 -1.50
N PRO A 87 -12.07 11.83 -0.67
CA PRO A 87 -12.45 12.73 0.41
C PRO A 87 -11.35 12.96 1.47
N ALA A 88 -10.58 11.92 1.82
CA ALA A 88 -9.47 12.05 2.77
C ALA A 88 -8.35 12.94 2.21
N LEU A 89 -7.94 12.69 0.97
CA LEU A 89 -6.94 13.50 0.28
C LEU A 89 -7.39 14.97 0.15
N ALA A 90 -8.67 15.21 -0.17
CA ALA A 90 -9.21 16.57 -0.26
C ALA A 90 -9.14 17.34 1.07
N ARG A 91 -9.22 16.64 2.21
CA ARG A 91 -9.02 17.23 3.55
C ARG A 91 -7.56 17.46 3.93
N GLY A 92 -6.61 17.02 3.10
CA GLY A 92 -5.18 17.06 3.40
C GLY A 92 -4.73 15.94 4.36
N ASP A 93 -5.43 14.81 4.40
CA ASP A 93 -5.05 13.68 5.24
C ASP A 93 -3.91 12.87 4.56
N ILE A 94 -3.16 12.10 5.36
CA ILE A 94 -2.25 11.07 4.87
C ILE A 94 -3.07 9.78 4.74
N VAL A 95 -3.18 9.24 3.53
CA VAL A 95 -3.86 7.98 3.27
C VAL A 95 -2.82 6.88 3.10
N ILE A 96 -2.87 5.84 3.92
CA ILE A 96 -2.00 4.66 3.83
C ILE A 96 -2.85 3.47 3.41
N LEU A 97 -2.48 2.83 2.31
CA LEU A 97 -3.16 1.66 1.76
C LEU A 97 -2.29 0.40 1.88
N ASP A 98 -2.80 -0.60 2.58
CA ASP A 98 -2.27 -1.97 2.53
C ASP A 98 -2.84 -2.66 1.30
N ARG A 99 -2.08 -2.71 0.22
CA ARG A 99 -2.43 -3.04 -1.16
C ARG A 99 -3.26 -1.96 -1.86
N TYR A 100 -3.06 -1.87 -3.17
CA TYR A 100 -3.78 -0.98 -4.08
C TYR A 100 -3.79 -1.59 -5.49
N PHE A 101 -4.00 -0.78 -6.56
CA PHE A 101 -4.06 -1.29 -7.92
C PHE A 101 -2.80 -2.07 -8.38
N PRO A 102 -1.56 -1.80 -7.93
CA PRO A 102 -0.42 -2.61 -8.34
C PRO A 102 -0.54 -4.08 -7.89
N SER A 103 -1.17 -4.36 -6.73
CA SER A 103 -1.49 -5.74 -6.32
C SER A 103 -2.37 -6.44 -7.35
N MET A 104 -3.43 -5.78 -7.84
CA MET A 104 -4.29 -6.35 -8.89
C MET A 104 -3.48 -6.63 -10.17
N VAL A 105 -2.66 -5.65 -10.61
CA VAL A 105 -1.82 -5.84 -11.81
C VAL A 105 -0.87 -7.04 -11.65
N ALA A 106 -0.26 -7.19 -10.47
CA ALA A 106 0.66 -8.30 -10.22
C ALA A 106 -0.04 -9.67 -10.17
N TYR A 107 -1.15 -9.77 -9.42
CA TYR A 107 -1.81 -11.07 -9.19
C TYR A 107 -2.66 -11.53 -10.38
N GLN A 108 -3.47 -10.65 -10.97
CA GLN A 108 -4.25 -11.01 -12.17
C GLN A 108 -3.36 -11.10 -13.42
N GLY A 109 -2.26 -10.32 -13.48
CA GLY A 109 -1.22 -10.48 -14.49
C GLY A 109 -0.51 -11.82 -14.39
N ALA A 110 -0.15 -12.27 -13.18
CA ALA A 110 0.41 -13.62 -12.96
C ALA A 110 -0.59 -14.73 -13.33
N ALA A 111 -1.90 -14.46 -13.28
CA ALA A 111 -2.96 -15.35 -13.75
C ALA A 111 -3.21 -15.27 -15.26
N GLY A 112 -2.47 -14.41 -16.00
CA GLY A 112 -2.46 -14.36 -17.46
C GLY A 112 -3.20 -13.19 -18.10
N LEU A 113 -3.74 -12.25 -17.33
CA LEU A 113 -4.36 -11.05 -17.91
C LEU A 113 -3.28 -10.04 -18.41
N PRO A 114 -3.53 -9.28 -19.49
CA PRO A 114 -2.61 -8.31 -20.05
C PRO A 114 -2.34 -7.16 -19.06
N LEU A 115 -1.07 -6.89 -18.78
CA LEU A 115 -0.68 -5.87 -17.77
C LEU A 115 -1.12 -4.45 -18.18
N ASP A 116 -0.99 -4.12 -19.46
CA ASP A 116 -1.36 -2.78 -19.97
C ASP A 116 -2.86 -2.55 -19.83
N GLU A 117 -3.69 -3.56 -20.12
CA GLU A 117 -5.13 -3.49 -19.93
C GLU A 117 -5.49 -3.31 -18.45
N LEU A 118 -4.84 -4.07 -17.55
CA LEU A 118 -5.05 -3.92 -16.11
C LEU A 118 -4.67 -2.53 -15.62
N LEU A 119 -3.59 -1.94 -16.14
CA LEU A 119 -3.19 -0.57 -15.80
C LEU A 119 -4.20 0.46 -16.33
N GLU A 120 -4.69 0.29 -17.55
CA GLU A 120 -5.69 1.18 -18.16
C GLU A 120 -7.01 1.16 -17.38
N ARG A 121 -7.49 -0.03 -17.01
CA ARG A 121 -8.72 -0.21 -16.20
C ARG A 121 -8.61 0.46 -14.81
N ASN A 122 -7.40 0.74 -14.33
CA ASN A 122 -7.13 1.45 -13.08
C ASN A 122 -6.75 2.93 -13.26
N ALA A 123 -6.86 3.49 -14.47
CA ALA A 123 -6.46 4.87 -14.74
C ALA A 123 -7.27 5.93 -13.96
N PHE A 124 -8.48 5.58 -13.49
CA PHE A 124 -9.33 6.44 -12.65
C PHE A 124 -8.79 6.61 -11.22
N ALA A 125 -8.02 5.63 -10.74
CA ALA A 125 -7.53 5.58 -9.37
C ALA A 125 -6.40 6.60 -9.17
N PRO A 126 -6.44 7.42 -8.10
CA PRO A 126 -5.35 8.34 -7.78
C PRO A 126 -4.01 7.63 -7.74
N ARG A 127 -2.99 8.21 -8.35
CA ARG A 127 -1.63 7.66 -8.30
C ARG A 127 -1.04 7.88 -6.92
N PRO A 128 -0.42 6.86 -6.29
CA PRO A 128 0.28 7.06 -5.04
C PRO A 128 1.44 8.06 -5.20
N ASP A 129 1.58 8.96 -4.24
CA ASP A 129 2.76 9.83 -4.13
C ASP A 129 3.99 9.02 -3.71
N VAL A 130 3.76 8.00 -2.85
CA VAL A 130 4.79 7.05 -2.39
C VAL A 130 4.25 5.64 -2.56
N LEU A 131 4.92 4.84 -3.36
CA LEU A 131 4.65 3.42 -3.54
C LEU A 131 5.81 2.62 -2.92
N LEU A 132 5.57 2.01 -1.77
CA LEU A 132 6.55 1.16 -1.08
C LEU A 132 6.39 -0.29 -1.54
N LEU A 133 7.29 -0.76 -2.39
CA LEU A 133 7.34 -2.16 -2.79
C LEU A 133 8.21 -2.92 -1.79
N LEU A 134 7.59 -3.73 -0.94
CA LEU A 134 8.26 -4.66 -0.04
C LEU A 134 8.76 -5.86 -0.83
N ASP A 135 10.03 -5.83 -1.23
CA ASP A 135 10.63 -6.94 -1.95
C ASP A 135 11.06 -8.05 -0.98
N LEU A 136 10.55 -9.25 -1.21
CA LEU A 136 10.82 -10.43 -0.39
C LEU A 136 10.92 -11.68 -1.28
N PRO A 137 11.93 -12.54 -1.09
CA PRO A 137 11.96 -13.84 -1.76
C PRO A 137 10.73 -14.69 -1.39
N PRO A 138 10.03 -15.31 -2.37
CA PRO A 138 8.82 -16.10 -2.13
C PRO A 138 8.98 -17.21 -1.08
N PRO A 139 10.09 -17.97 -1.00
CA PRO A 139 10.28 -18.95 0.06
C PRO A 139 10.20 -18.35 1.47
N THR A 140 10.74 -17.15 1.64
CA THR A 140 10.68 -16.42 2.93
C THR A 140 9.25 -15.98 3.25
N GLY A 141 8.52 -15.49 2.25
CA GLY A 141 7.10 -15.13 2.39
C GLY A 141 6.26 -16.32 2.82
N LEU A 142 6.40 -17.44 2.14
CA LEU A 142 5.69 -18.69 2.46
C LEU A 142 6.05 -19.22 3.87
N ALA A 143 7.32 -19.11 4.28
CA ALA A 143 7.73 -19.50 5.62
C ALA A 143 7.05 -18.62 6.68
N ARG A 144 6.95 -17.30 6.46
CA ARG A 144 6.27 -16.36 7.37
C ARG A 144 4.76 -16.63 7.46
N ILE A 145 4.10 -16.96 6.32
CA ILE A 145 2.68 -17.33 6.29
C ILE A 145 2.43 -18.57 7.15
N ARG A 146 3.21 -19.64 6.95
CA ARG A 146 3.12 -20.87 7.73
C ARG A 146 3.36 -20.64 9.21
N ALA A 147 4.35 -19.81 9.58
CA ALA A 147 4.68 -19.51 10.97
C ALA A 147 3.53 -18.78 11.71
N ARG A 148 2.64 -18.09 10.99
CA ARG A 148 1.44 -17.46 11.58
C ARG A 148 0.28 -18.44 11.80
N GLY A 149 0.38 -19.67 11.31
CA GLY A 149 -0.68 -20.68 11.36
C GLY A 149 -1.73 -20.56 10.26
N ASP A 150 -1.50 -19.68 9.28
CA ASP A 150 -2.39 -19.53 8.12
C ASP A 150 -2.18 -20.72 7.16
N ALA A 151 -3.28 -21.35 6.73
CA ALA A 151 -3.21 -22.27 5.60
C ALA A 151 -2.96 -21.46 4.32
N PRO A 152 -1.92 -21.79 3.51
CA PRO A 152 -1.69 -21.10 2.26
C PRO A 152 -2.94 -21.13 1.37
N ASN A 153 -3.32 -19.98 0.84
CA ASN A 153 -4.39 -19.92 -0.16
C ASN A 153 -3.83 -20.28 -1.56
N HIS A 154 -4.69 -20.38 -2.56
CA HIS A 154 -4.31 -20.81 -3.91
C HIS A 154 -3.35 -19.83 -4.64
N PHE A 155 -3.25 -18.58 -4.20
CA PHE A 155 -2.25 -17.62 -4.72
C PHE A 155 -0.86 -17.82 -4.09
N GLU A 156 -0.80 -18.43 -2.92
CA GLU A 156 0.41 -18.57 -2.10
C GLU A 156 1.20 -19.82 -2.48
N THR A 157 1.35 -20.08 -3.78
CA THR A 157 2.31 -21.04 -4.32
C THR A 157 3.61 -20.33 -4.67
N GLN A 158 4.74 -21.04 -4.57
CA GLN A 158 6.05 -20.44 -4.87
C GLN A 158 6.09 -19.86 -6.28
N ASP A 159 5.63 -20.62 -7.29
CA ASP A 159 5.66 -20.20 -8.69
C ASP A 159 4.78 -18.98 -8.95
N ASN A 160 3.62 -18.89 -8.30
CA ASN A 160 2.75 -17.73 -8.47
C ASN A 160 3.33 -16.49 -7.79
N LEU A 161 3.86 -16.63 -6.57
CA LEU A 161 4.50 -15.52 -5.87
C LEU A 161 5.76 -15.03 -6.60
N GLU A 162 6.52 -15.91 -7.26
CA GLU A 162 7.67 -15.51 -8.09
C GLU A 162 7.22 -14.70 -9.31
N ARG A 163 6.14 -15.11 -9.99
CA ARG A 163 5.56 -14.33 -11.09
C ARG A 163 5.05 -12.97 -10.59
N CYS A 164 4.33 -12.93 -9.48
CA CYS A 164 3.86 -11.67 -8.90
C CYS A 164 5.04 -10.74 -8.55
N ARG A 165 6.08 -11.26 -7.91
CA ARG A 165 7.30 -10.51 -7.57
C ARG A 165 7.97 -9.93 -8.82
N THR A 166 8.08 -10.73 -9.88
CA THR A 166 8.65 -10.30 -11.16
C THR A 166 7.84 -9.15 -11.77
N ILE A 167 6.50 -9.25 -11.76
CA ILE A 167 5.62 -8.20 -12.27
C ILE A 167 5.77 -6.94 -11.41
N PHE A 168 5.70 -7.03 -10.07
CA PHE A 168 5.90 -5.88 -9.18
C PHE A 168 7.23 -5.16 -9.45
N ALA A 169 8.32 -5.92 -9.66
CA ALA A 169 9.63 -5.36 -9.96
C ALA A 169 9.63 -4.61 -11.30
N ALA A 170 8.97 -5.17 -12.32
CA ALA A 170 8.91 -4.61 -13.67
C ALA A 170 7.97 -3.39 -13.80
N LEU A 171 6.99 -3.22 -12.89
CA LEU A 171 6.07 -2.08 -12.93
C LEU A 171 6.87 -0.78 -12.75
N ASP A 172 6.91 0.04 -13.79
CA ASP A 172 7.47 1.40 -13.76
C ASP A 172 6.38 2.40 -13.36
N LEU A 173 6.31 2.71 -12.07
CA LEU A 173 5.32 3.61 -11.50
C LEU A 173 6.01 4.78 -10.78
N PRO A 174 5.57 6.03 -11.01
CA PRO A 174 6.09 7.17 -10.28
C PRO A 174 6.00 6.97 -8.76
N GLY A 175 7.01 7.45 -8.04
CA GLY A 175 7.05 7.34 -6.59
C GLY A 175 7.31 5.93 -6.04
N LYS A 176 7.67 4.96 -6.91
CA LYS A 176 8.01 3.60 -6.47
C LYS A 176 9.38 3.56 -5.81
N HIS A 177 9.40 3.04 -4.58
CA HIS A 177 10.62 2.75 -3.82
C HIS A 177 10.62 1.28 -3.42
N VAL A 178 11.72 0.58 -3.72
CA VAL A 178 11.91 -0.82 -3.31
C VAL A 178 12.52 -0.85 -1.92
N VAL A 179 11.88 -1.59 -1.02
CA VAL A 179 12.31 -1.79 0.36
C VAL A 179 12.63 -3.26 0.57
N ASP A 180 13.84 -3.59 1.03
CA ASP A 180 14.22 -4.96 1.37
C ASP A 180 13.43 -5.45 2.59
N ALA A 181 12.41 -6.26 2.35
CA ALA A 181 11.55 -6.82 3.39
C ALA A 181 12.14 -8.10 4.04
N SER A 182 13.35 -8.52 3.66
CA SER A 182 14.09 -9.58 4.35
C SER A 182 14.76 -9.08 5.63
N ALA A 183 15.00 -7.77 5.73
CA ALA A 183 15.49 -7.12 6.93
C ALA A 183 14.49 -7.24 8.10
N ASP A 184 14.95 -6.91 9.30
CA ASP A 184 14.08 -6.86 10.48
C ASP A 184 13.00 -5.77 10.36
N ALA A 185 11.88 -5.96 11.06
CA ALA A 185 10.72 -5.08 10.94
C ALA A 185 10.98 -3.62 11.33
N ASP A 186 11.96 -3.37 12.21
CA ASP A 186 12.33 -2.01 12.64
C ASP A 186 13.17 -1.33 11.57
N SER A 187 14.06 -2.03 10.93
CA SER A 187 14.85 -1.53 9.78
C SER A 187 13.94 -1.19 8.59
N VAL A 188 12.98 -2.06 8.26
CA VAL A 188 11.98 -1.81 7.22
C VAL A 188 11.16 -0.56 7.55
N LEU A 189 10.71 -0.43 8.80
CA LEU A 189 9.93 0.74 9.25
C LEU A 189 10.76 2.03 9.16
N ARG A 190 12.02 2.03 9.61
CA ARG A 190 12.89 3.22 9.54
C ARG A 190 13.13 3.67 8.11
N GLN A 191 13.38 2.73 7.19
CA GLN A 191 13.57 3.04 5.78
C GLN A 191 12.28 3.63 5.16
N ALA A 192 11.15 2.97 5.36
CA ALA A 192 9.86 3.44 4.86
C ALA A 192 9.47 4.80 5.42
N HIS A 193 9.67 5.02 6.73
CA HIS A 193 9.42 6.30 7.39
C HIS A 193 10.27 7.43 6.79
N GLY A 194 11.57 7.18 6.55
CA GLY A 194 12.45 8.17 5.92
C GLY A 194 11.99 8.60 4.53
N LEU A 195 11.52 7.67 3.71
CA LEU A 195 10.96 7.95 2.38
C LEU A 195 9.68 8.80 2.47
N ILE A 196 8.81 8.48 3.42
CA ILE A 196 7.55 9.23 3.62
C ILE A 196 7.84 10.64 4.13
N VAL A 197 8.76 10.82 5.08
CA VAL A 197 9.15 12.16 5.59
C VAL A 197 9.71 13.02 4.46
N ALA A 198 10.52 12.45 3.56
CA ALA A 198 11.02 13.18 2.39
C ALA A 198 9.89 13.65 1.47
N ALA A 199 8.90 12.77 1.19
CA ALA A 199 7.74 13.14 0.38
C ALA A 199 6.82 14.17 1.07
N LEU A 200 6.71 14.12 2.40
CA LEU A 200 5.93 15.07 3.19
C LEU A 200 6.53 16.47 3.19
N ALA A 201 7.86 16.61 3.10
CA ALA A 201 8.52 17.90 3.09
C ALA A 201 7.98 18.85 2.01
N ASP A 202 7.64 18.31 0.83
CA ASP A 202 7.07 19.07 -0.30
C ASP A 202 5.57 19.35 -0.15
N ARG A 203 4.90 18.65 0.76
CA ARG A 203 3.44 18.68 0.95
C ARG A 203 2.99 19.47 2.19
N LEU A 204 3.90 19.93 3.04
CA LEU A 204 3.53 20.72 4.22
C LEU A 204 2.87 22.04 3.81
N SER A 205 1.80 22.41 4.54
CA SER A 205 1.19 23.73 4.43
C SER A 205 2.08 24.74 5.12
N GLY A 206 2.80 25.48 4.34
CA GLY A 206 3.84 26.39 4.81
C GLY A 206 5.14 26.04 4.10
N ASP A 207 5.88 27.06 3.77
CA ASP A 207 7.20 26.85 3.19
C ASP A 207 8.01 25.98 4.17
N ALA A 208 8.63 24.89 3.72
CA ALA A 208 9.53 24.08 4.54
C ALA A 208 10.66 24.91 5.20
N HIS A 209 10.83 26.14 4.72
CA HIS A 209 11.73 27.15 5.29
C HIS A 209 11.10 28.00 6.39
N THR A 210 9.77 27.92 6.61
CA THR A 210 9.12 28.60 7.75
C THR A 210 9.35 27.83 9.06
N ASP A 211 9.32 28.53 10.19
CA ASP A 211 9.49 27.89 11.51
C ASP A 211 8.43 26.80 11.77
N THR A 212 7.23 26.97 11.24
CA THR A 212 6.14 25.98 11.33
C THR A 212 6.44 24.72 10.49
N GLY A 213 6.94 24.88 9.27
CA GLY A 213 7.34 23.76 8.40
C GLY A 213 8.54 22.99 8.98
N LYS A 214 9.53 23.69 9.51
CA LYS A 214 10.67 23.07 10.21
C LYS A 214 10.24 22.29 11.43
N ALA A 215 9.39 22.86 12.28
CA ALA A 215 8.87 22.18 13.46
C ALA A 215 8.05 20.93 13.11
N ALA A 216 7.25 20.97 12.04
CA ALA A 216 6.50 19.80 11.55
C ALA A 216 7.44 18.68 11.05
N LEU A 217 8.49 19.04 10.30
CA LEU A 217 9.51 18.08 9.85
C LEU A 217 10.32 17.51 11.01
N GLU A 218 10.63 18.31 12.02
CA GLU A 218 11.30 17.86 13.24
C GLU A 218 10.44 16.87 14.01
N LEU A 219 9.14 17.14 14.19
CA LEU A 219 8.19 16.21 14.82
C LEU A 219 8.09 14.88 14.05
N LEU A 220 7.96 14.93 12.73
CA LEU A 220 7.95 13.75 11.88
C LEU A 220 9.26 12.98 11.95
N SER A 221 10.40 13.70 12.03
CA SER A 221 11.73 13.09 12.15
C SER A 221 12.01 12.55 13.55
N ALA A 222 11.51 13.21 14.60
CA ALA A 222 11.63 12.77 16.00
C ALA A 222 10.78 11.53 16.30
N GLY A 223 9.68 11.33 15.56
CA GLY A 223 8.86 10.11 15.59
C GLY A 223 9.56 8.90 14.95
N ARG A 224 10.87 8.96 14.68
CA ARG A 224 11.61 7.79 14.19
C ARG A 224 11.45 6.64 15.18
N PRO A 225 10.98 5.49 14.73
CA PRO A 225 10.98 4.30 15.57
C PRO A 225 12.41 3.99 16.00
N ALA A 226 12.56 3.73 17.28
CA ALA A 226 13.83 3.35 17.91
C ALA A 226 14.43 2.10 17.26
#